data_9dc549ca2b05cdaa3917be0b8a4d0bd8
#
_entry.id   9dc549ca2b05cdaa3917be0b8a4d0bd8
#
_cell.length_a   1.000
_cell.length_b   1.000
_cell.length_c   1.000
_cell.angle_alpha   90.00
_cell.angle_beta   90.00
_cell.angle_gamma   90.00
#
_symmetry.space_group_name_H-M   'P 1'
#
loop_
_entity.id
_entity.type
_entity.pdbx_description
1 polymer ?
#
loop_
_entity_poly.entity_id
_entity_poly.type
_entity_poly.pdbx_seq_one_letter_code
_entity_poly.pdbx_strand_id
1 'polypeptide(L)'
;FYSYMTWKDAGHILQTFMKSFQPQVYEQLLSAFSLEPKMKISKMSSGMMAKGKAALALSRDASLIMLDEPLNGIDIIARDQILETIQKYCSPTKTFLVSSHLVDDLERMTDDAIFMEKWWSCHVRQCG
;
A
#
# COMPACT_ATOMS: atom_id res chain seq x y z
N PHE A 1 11.18 7.07 -7.94
CA PHE A 1 10.65 7.19 -9.32
C PHE A 1 11.30 8.37 -10.04
N TYR A 2 11.58 8.18 -11.32
CA TYR A 2 12.10 9.27 -12.15
C TYR A 2 11.00 10.30 -12.47
N SER A 3 11.38 11.58 -12.58
CA SER A 3 10.43 12.70 -12.74
C SER A 3 9.56 12.62 -14.01
N TYR A 4 9.96 11.87 -15.01
CA TYR A 4 9.25 11.70 -16.28
C TYR A 4 8.36 10.45 -16.31
N MET A 5 8.45 9.56 -15.32
CA MET A 5 7.68 8.30 -15.26
C MET A 5 6.19 8.57 -15.02
N THR A 6 5.39 7.68 -15.58
CA THR A 6 3.95 7.57 -15.34
C THR A 6 3.63 6.31 -14.53
N TRP A 7 2.40 6.20 -14.00
CA TRP A 7 1.97 4.95 -13.37
C TRP A 7 1.97 3.77 -14.35
N LYS A 8 1.68 4.03 -15.63
CA LYS A 8 1.79 3.01 -16.68
C LYS A 8 3.22 2.48 -16.81
N ASP A 9 4.22 3.37 -16.79
CA ASP A 9 5.63 2.97 -16.87
C ASP A 9 6.06 2.17 -15.64
N ALA A 10 5.62 2.59 -14.44
CA ALA A 10 5.89 1.87 -13.21
C ALA A 10 5.31 0.44 -13.23
N GLY A 11 4.08 0.28 -13.68
CA GLY A 11 3.45 -1.03 -13.85
C GLY A 11 4.20 -1.90 -14.85
N HIS A 12 4.62 -1.34 -15.97
CA HIS A 12 5.38 -2.06 -17.01
C HIS A 12 6.74 -2.54 -16.50
N ILE A 13 7.43 -1.72 -15.71
CA ILE A 13 8.68 -2.10 -15.08
C ILE A 13 8.46 -3.29 -14.14
N LEU A 14 7.46 -3.23 -13.26
CA LEU A 14 7.17 -4.34 -12.35
C LEU A 14 6.77 -5.61 -13.11
N GLN A 15 5.97 -5.50 -14.15
CA GLN A 15 5.60 -6.63 -15.00
C GLN A 15 6.83 -7.30 -15.64
N THR A 16 7.82 -6.52 -16.03
CA THR A 16 9.06 -7.04 -16.65
C THR A 16 9.93 -7.78 -15.64
N PHE A 17 10.06 -7.27 -14.41
CA PHE A 17 11.01 -7.80 -13.42
C PHE A 17 10.38 -8.71 -12.37
N MET A 18 9.05 -8.69 -12.19
CA MET A 18 8.37 -9.45 -11.15
C MET A 18 7.30 -10.37 -11.74
N LYS A 19 7.58 -11.67 -11.75
CA LYS A 19 6.63 -12.70 -12.24
C LYS A 19 5.31 -12.73 -11.46
N SER A 20 5.32 -12.30 -10.19
CA SER A 20 4.13 -12.25 -9.34
C SER A 20 3.25 -11.01 -9.59
N PHE A 21 3.66 -10.09 -10.45
CA PHE A 21 2.89 -8.89 -10.75
C PHE A 21 1.68 -9.21 -11.63
N GLN A 22 0.52 -8.69 -11.25
CA GLN A 22 -0.76 -8.90 -11.93
C GLN A 22 -1.21 -7.58 -12.60
N PRO A 23 -0.96 -7.37 -13.90
CA PRO A 23 -1.25 -6.11 -14.59
C PRO A 23 -2.74 -5.72 -14.53
N GLN A 24 -3.64 -6.69 -14.64
CA GLN A 24 -5.08 -6.46 -14.60
C GLN A 24 -5.54 -5.95 -13.23
N VAL A 25 -4.99 -6.50 -12.14
CA VAL A 25 -5.26 -6.03 -10.78
C VAL A 25 -4.73 -4.61 -10.60
N TYR A 26 -3.55 -4.33 -11.14
CA TYR A 26 -2.95 -3.00 -11.11
C TYR A 26 -3.83 -1.94 -11.80
N GLU A 27 -4.32 -2.23 -13.00
CA GLU A 27 -5.21 -1.33 -13.73
C GLU A 27 -6.53 -1.08 -12.98
N GLN A 28 -7.10 -2.12 -12.38
CA GLN A 28 -8.29 -2.00 -11.54
C GLN A 28 -8.03 -1.11 -10.31
N LEU A 29 -6.88 -1.25 -9.66
CA LEU A 29 -6.50 -0.44 -8.51
C LEU A 29 -6.25 1.02 -8.88
N LEU A 30 -5.57 1.29 -9.99
CA LEU A 30 -5.42 2.66 -10.48
C LEU A 30 -6.78 3.31 -10.73
N SER A 31 -7.71 2.59 -11.35
CA SER A 31 -9.08 3.07 -11.58
C SER A 31 -9.83 3.31 -10.28
N ALA A 32 -9.76 2.38 -9.33
CA ALA A 32 -10.41 2.50 -8.01
C ALA A 32 -9.89 3.71 -7.21
N PHE A 33 -8.61 4.03 -7.34
CA PHE A 33 -7.99 5.20 -6.73
C PHE A 33 -8.14 6.49 -7.55
N SER A 34 -8.83 6.43 -8.69
CA SER A 34 -8.97 7.56 -9.64
C SER A 34 -7.62 8.13 -10.10
N LEU A 35 -6.65 7.26 -10.30
CA LEU A 35 -5.32 7.61 -10.80
C LEU A 35 -5.27 7.45 -12.31
N GLU A 36 -4.92 8.53 -13.00
CA GLU A 36 -4.71 8.52 -14.46
C GLU A 36 -3.38 7.82 -14.79
N PRO A 37 -3.40 6.67 -15.52
CA PRO A 37 -2.18 5.91 -15.79
C PRO A 37 -1.09 6.68 -16.53
N LYS A 38 -1.48 7.65 -17.38
CA LYS A 38 -0.56 8.46 -18.19
C LYS A 38 -0.08 9.74 -17.50
N MET A 39 -0.62 10.07 -16.32
CA MET A 39 -0.17 11.24 -15.57
C MET A 39 1.25 11.00 -15.05
N LYS A 40 2.08 12.04 -15.18
CA LYS A 40 3.45 11.99 -14.66
C LYS A 40 3.45 11.93 -13.13
N ILE A 41 4.22 11.00 -12.58
CA ILE A 41 4.34 10.80 -11.13
C ILE A 41 4.81 12.09 -10.43
N SER A 42 5.67 12.87 -11.08
CA SER A 42 6.15 14.16 -10.56
C SER A 42 5.07 15.23 -10.34
N LYS A 43 3.89 15.06 -10.94
CA LYS A 43 2.74 15.98 -10.80
C LYS A 43 1.71 15.51 -9.75
N MET A 44 1.98 14.41 -9.07
CA MET A 44 1.05 13.83 -8.11
C MET A 44 1.13 14.50 -6.75
N SER A 45 -0.02 14.60 -6.07
CA SER A 45 -0.07 14.93 -4.64
C SER A 45 0.51 13.79 -3.80
N SER A 46 0.81 14.05 -2.53
CA SER A 46 1.27 13.01 -1.59
C SER A 46 0.27 11.87 -1.45
N GLY A 47 -1.03 12.18 -1.40
CA GLY A 47 -2.10 11.18 -1.35
C GLY A 47 -2.19 10.35 -2.63
N MET A 48 -2.10 10.97 -3.81
CA MET A 48 -2.06 10.25 -5.09
C MET A 48 -0.82 9.34 -5.18
N MET A 49 0.33 9.82 -4.73
CA MET A 49 1.55 9.04 -4.69
C MET A 49 1.42 7.82 -3.77
N ALA A 50 0.85 7.99 -2.58
CA ALA A 50 0.62 6.90 -1.64
C ALA A 50 -0.33 5.84 -2.22
N LYS A 51 -1.42 6.25 -2.86
CA LYS A 51 -2.36 5.35 -3.56
C LYS A 51 -1.69 4.57 -4.68
N GLY A 52 -0.87 5.22 -5.49
CA GLY A 52 -0.14 4.55 -6.57
C GLY A 52 0.87 3.52 -6.06
N LYS A 53 1.59 3.84 -4.98
CA LYS A 53 2.49 2.88 -4.31
C LYS A 53 1.71 1.69 -3.72
N ALA A 54 0.57 1.94 -3.09
CA ALA A 54 -0.31 0.88 -2.60
C ALA A 54 -0.82 -0.01 -3.75
N ALA A 55 -1.22 0.58 -4.87
CA ALA A 55 -1.63 -0.16 -6.07
C ALA A 55 -0.52 -1.07 -6.59
N LEU A 56 0.73 -0.60 -6.66
CA LEU A 56 1.87 -1.42 -7.06
C LEU A 56 2.11 -2.60 -6.10
N ALA A 57 2.02 -2.37 -4.80
CA ALA A 57 2.22 -3.40 -3.79
C ALA A 57 1.11 -4.47 -3.81
N LEU A 58 -0.15 -4.04 -3.86
CA LEU A 58 -1.33 -4.90 -3.83
C LEU A 58 -1.52 -5.70 -5.13
N SER A 59 -0.94 -5.24 -6.23
CA SER A 59 -0.99 -5.93 -7.54
C SER A 59 -0.05 -7.14 -7.62
N ARG A 60 0.62 -7.49 -6.54
CA ARG A 60 1.51 -8.65 -6.49
C ARG A 60 0.78 -9.84 -5.90
N ASP A 61 0.88 -10.99 -6.56
CA ASP A 61 0.47 -12.26 -5.97
C ASP A 61 1.55 -12.76 -5.03
N ALA A 62 1.53 -12.25 -3.81
CA ALA A 62 2.48 -12.56 -2.75
C ALA A 62 1.75 -12.95 -1.46
N SER A 63 2.29 -13.91 -0.74
CA SER A 63 1.77 -14.33 0.57
C SER A 63 2.08 -13.33 1.69
N LEU A 64 3.12 -12.52 1.52
CA LEU A 64 3.51 -11.44 2.43
C LEU A 64 3.63 -10.11 1.67
N ILE A 65 2.88 -9.12 2.11
CA ILE A 65 2.95 -7.75 1.61
C ILE A 65 3.40 -6.85 2.76
N MET A 66 4.48 -6.12 2.55
CA MET A 66 5.05 -5.21 3.55
C MET A 66 4.84 -3.76 3.09
N LEU A 67 4.24 -2.95 3.96
CA LEU A 67 3.98 -1.53 3.73
C LEU A 67 4.63 -0.72 4.85
N ASP A 68 5.59 0.11 4.49
CA ASP A 68 6.30 0.97 5.44
C ASP A 68 5.69 2.38 5.42
N GLU A 69 5.09 2.76 6.55
CA GLU A 69 4.43 4.06 6.77
C GLU A 69 3.51 4.48 5.61
N PRO A 70 2.59 3.60 5.13
CA PRO A 70 1.82 3.87 3.90
C PRO A 70 0.84 5.04 4.04
N LEU A 71 0.54 5.46 5.26
CA LEU A 71 -0.46 6.51 5.57
C LEU A 71 0.18 7.83 6.02
N ASN A 72 1.51 7.89 6.07
CA ASN A 72 2.20 9.06 6.60
C ASN A 72 2.12 10.25 5.64
N GLY A 73 1.79 11.42 6.20
CA GLY A 73 1.80 12.70 5.46
C GLY A 73 0.71 12.84 4.39
N ILE A 74 -0.37 12.06 4.47
CA ILE A 74 -1.51 12.14 3.54
C ILE A 74 -2.79 12.55 4.27
N ASP A 75 -3.75 13.08 3.50
CA ASP A 75 -5.05 13.49 4.04
C ASP A 75 -5.92 12.28 4.45
N ILE A 76 -6.94 12.55 5.26
CA ILE A 76 -7.84 11.53 5.82
C ILE A 76 -8.55 10.75 4.71
N ILE A 77 -8.99 11.40 3.64
CA ILE A 77 -9.75 10.76 2.56
C ILE A 77 -8.87 9.74 1.82
N ALA A 78 -7.63 10.13 1.49
CA ALA A 78 -6.68 9.24 0.85
C ALA A 78 -6.32 8.06 1.77
N ARG A 79 -6.20 8.32 3.06
CA ARG A 79 -5.94 7.33 4.11
C ARG A 79 -7.02 6.26 4.17
N ASP A 80 -8.28 6.69 4.29
CA ASP A 80 -9.44 5.79 4.33
C ASP A 80 -9.53 4.93 3.06
N GLN A 81 -9.33 5.52 1.89
CA GLN A 81 -9.36 4.78 0.63
C GLN A 81 -8.27 3.71 0.53
N ILE A 82 -7.07 3.99 1.03
CA ILE A 82 -5.98 3.02 1.08
C ILE A 82 -6.33 1.89 2.04
N LEU A 83 -6.80 2.20 3.25
CA LEU A 83 -7.18 1.23 4.26
C LEU A 83 -8.31 0.31 3.80
N GLU A 84 -9.38 0.87 3.25
CA GLU A 84 -10.49 0.09 2.66
C GLU A 84 -10.01 -0.83 1.54
N THR A 85 -9.08 -0.35 0.72
CA THR A 85 -8.53 -1.16 -0.36
C THR A 85 -7.69 -2.30 0.18
N ILE A 86 -6.82 -2.06 1.17
CA ILE A 86 -6.05 -3.12 1.84
C ILE A 86 -6.99 -4.18 2.42
N GLN A 87 -8.05 -3.79 3.11
CA GLN A 87 -9.04 -4.74 3.66
C GLN A 87 -9.67 -5.63 2.59
N LYS A 88 -10.00 -5.08 1.42
CA LYS A 88 -10.55 -5.87 0.30
C LYS A 88 -9.59 -6.92 -0.24
N TYR A 89 -8.29 -6.70 -0.09
CA TYR A 89 -7.24 -7.62 -0.53
C TYR A 89 -6.75 -8.57 0.57
N CYS A 90 -7.23 -8.40 1.81
CA CYS A 90 -6.99 -9.35 2.89
C CYS A 90 -7.64 -10.70 2.58
N SER A 91 -6.91 -11.78 2.82
CA SER A 91 -7.40 -13.14 2.69
C SER A 91 -6.63 -14.06 3.67
N PRO A 92 -7.16 -15.23 4.02
CA PRO A 92 -6.46 -16.16 4.93
C PRO A 92 -5.08 -16.60 4.43
N THR A 93 -4.80 -16.44 3.14
CA THR A 93 -3.53 -16.83 2.52
C THR A 93 -2.53 -15.67 2.36
N LYS A 94 -2.91 -14.46 2.76
CA LYS A 94 -2.08 -13.25 2.63
C LYS A 94 -1.85 -12.61 3.99
N THR A 95 -0.60 -12.30 4.27
CA THR A 95 -0.20 -11.55 5.46
C THR A 95 0.19 -10.14 5.05
N PHE A 96 -0.36 -9.15 5.75
CA PHE A 96 0.03 -7.75 5.61
C PHE A 96 0.83 -7.33 6.84
N LEU A 97 2.05 -6.86 6.61
CA LEU A 97 2.88 -6.23 7.63
C LEU A 97 2.95 -4.74 7.36
N VAL A 98 2.37 -3.95 8.24
CA VAL A 98 2.28 -2.50 8.08
C VAL A 98 3.00 -1.82 9.24
N SER A 99 4.02 -1.01 8.94
CA SER A 99 4.61 -0.12 9.93
C SER A 99 3.84 1.20 9.97
N SER A 100 3.56 1.71 11.15
CA SER A 100 2.93 3.02 11.32
C SER A 100 3.08 3.54 12.74
N HIS A 101 3.12 4.86 12.88
CA HIS A 101 2.94 5.55 14.16
C HIS A 101 1.48 6.01 14.38
N LEU A 102 0.61 5.79 13.40
CA LEU A 102 -0.82 6.15 13.43
C LEU A 102 -1.65 4.93 13.89
N VAL A 103 -1.58 4.64 15.19
CA VAL A 103 -2.17 3.42 15.78
C VAL A 103 -3.68 3.39 15.60
N ASP A 104 -4.36 4.52 15.82
CA ASP A 104 -5.82 4.62 15.77
C ASP A 104 -6.39 4.24 14.40
N ASP A 105 -5.67 4.55 13.31
CA ASP A 105 -6.09 4.24 11.95
C ASP A 105 -6.00 2.73 11.65
N LEU A 106 -5.09 2.02 12.31
CA LEU A 106 -4.83 0.61 12.06
C LEU A 106 -5.54 -0.33 13.05
N GLU A 107 -5.94 0.16 14.23
CA GLU A 107 -6.50 -0.67 15.30
C GLU A 107 -7.70 -1.51 14.85
N ARG A 108 -8.51 -0.97 13.94
CA ARG A 108 -9.73 -1.66 13.45
C ARG A 108 -9.46 -2.71 12.38
N MET A 109 -8.24 -2.78 11.85
CA MET A 109 -7.89 -3.65 10.72
C MET A 109 -6.87 -4.71 11.08
N THR A 110 -6.20 -4.58 12.21
CA THR A 110 -5.08 -5.46 12.58
C THR A 110 -5.54 -6.58 13.49
N ASP A 111 -5.11 -7.80 13.19
CA ASP A 111 -5.31 -8.96 14.07
C ASP A 111 -4.30 -8.92 15.22
N ASP A 112 -3.05 -8.55 14.92
CA ASP A 112 -1.96 -8.48 15.87
C ASP A 112 -1.20 -7.16 15.74
N ALA A 113 -0.75 -6.60 16.85
CA ALA A 113 0.10 -5.40 16.86
C ALA A 113 1.40 -5.65 17.62
N ILE A 114 2.50 -5.21 17.03
CA ILE A 114 3.84 -5.27 17.61
C ILE A 114 4.27 -3.84 17.94
N PHE A 115 4.43 -3.54 19.23
CA PHE A 115 4.93 -2.27 19.70
C PHE A 115 6.45 -2.34 19.92
N MET A 116 7.18 -1.47 19.26
CA MET A 116 8.64 -1.39 19.36
C MET A 116 9.04 -0.15 20.15
N GLU A 117 9.54 -0.36 21.35
CA GLU A 117 10.16 0.68 22.19
C GLU A 117 11.64 0.38 22.29
N LYS A 118 12.52 1.18 21.74
CA LYS A 118 13.97 0.94 21.70
C LYS A 118 14.34 -0.35 20.93
N TRP A 119 15.61 -0.56 20.68
CA TRP A 119 16.15 -1.61 19.84
C TRP A 119 15.88 -3.05 20.31
N TRP A 120 15.41 -3.28 21.55
CA TRP A 120 15.27 -4.60 22.19
C TRP A 120 13.99 -4.82 22.99
N SER A 121 13.02 -3.95 22.92
CA SER A 121 11.72 -4.20 23.51
C SER A 121 10.63 -4.33 22.44
N CYS A 122 10.02 -5.50 22.40
CA CYS A 122 8.93 -5.81 21.48
C CYS A 122 7.76 -6.34 22.30
N HIS A 123 6.61 -5.68 22.21
CA HIS A 123 5.38 -6.12 22.84
C HIS A 123 4.38 -6.52 21.76
N VAL A 124 3.90 -7.76 21.81
CA VAL A 124 2.83 -8.24 20.90
C VAL A 124 1.50 -8.12 21.64
N ARG A 125 0.54 -7.44 21.03
CA ARG A 125 -0.82 -7.35 21.49
C ARG A 125 -1.74 -7.94 20.43
N GLN A 126 -2.57 -8.90 20.81
CA GLN A 126 -3.66 -9.36 19.95
C GLN A 126 -4.77 -8.32 19.96
N CYS A 127 -5.15 -7.88 18.77
CA CYS A 127 -6.30 -7.00 18.57
C CYS A 127 -7.52 -7.91 18.42
N GLY A 128 -8.28 -8.00 19.46
CA GLY A 128 -9.52 -8.77 19.47
C GLY A 128 -10.69 -8.00 18.90
#